data_0a42ee54c6f6856a9d70ea225cab8836
#
_entry.id   0a42ee54c6f6856a9d70ea225cab8836
#
_cell.length_a   1.000
_cell.length_b   1.000
_cell.length_c   1.000
_cell.angle_alpha   90.00
_cell.angle_beta   90.00
_cell.angle_gamma   90.00
#
_symmetry.space_group_name_H-M   'P 1'
#
loop_
_entity.id
_entity.type
_entity.pdbx_description
1 polymer ?
#
loop_
_entity_poly.entity_id
_entity_poly.type
_entity_poly.pdbx_seq_one_letter_code
_entity_poly.pdbx_strand_id
1 'polypeptide(L)'
;MLQFINQLLHKGMQSISPCLLCGIDKQQQHSLCTDCWDHLPWYKQHIERYEQNILCAHHYLFPIDRVIQTYKYEQQLQYQTLLSNSLLNLRLPKVQAIVPMPISTERLKERGYNQMLIIAKIMAIELKIPVWQPVIRAAQHSQKGLSRIERLENIEQQFQIIKTERRRYKKVLIIDDVVTTGSSVHALKLALENLGCQQVHTACIAAAE
;
A
#
# COMPACT_ATOMS: atom_id res chain seq x y z
N MET A 1 21.93 17.32 -10.78
CA MET A 1 21.38 18.53 -11.44
C MET A 1 19.96 18.27 -11.97
N LEU A 2 19.70 17.26 -12.79
CA LEU A 2 18.33 16.94 -13.31
C LEU A 2 17.29 16.66 -12.21
N GLN A 3 17.64 15.96 -11.13
CA GLN A 3 16.73 15.70 -10.02
C GLN A 3 16.34 16.96 -9.26
N PHE A 4 17.25 17.91 -9.12
CA PHE A 4 16.99 19.19 -8.45
C PHE A 4 16.08 20.10 -9.29
N ILE A 5 16.26 20.11 -10.61
CA ILE A 5 15.41 20.84 -11.56
C ILE A 5 14.00 20.23 -11.57
N ASN A 6 13.85 18.90 -11.59
CA ASN A 6 12.57 18.23 -11.50
C ASN A 6 11.84 18.51 -10.17
N GLN A 7 12.54 18.58 -9.03
CA GLN A 7 11.94 18.96 -7.76
C GLN A 7 11.48 20.41 -7.72
N LEU A 8 12.24 21.34 -8.32
CA LEU A 8 11.87 22.74 -8.43
C LEU A 8 10.67 22.94 -9.36
N LEU A 9 10.64 22.26 -10.50
CA LEU A 9 9.50 22.30 -11.43
C LEU A 9 8.24 21.68 -10.80
N HIS A 10 8.37 20.57 -10.06
CA HIS A 10 7.27 19.97 -9.32
C HIS A 10 6.71 20.89 -8.23
N LYS A 11 7.57 21.56 -7.46
CA LYS A 11 7.14 22.56 -6.47
C LYS A 11 6.49 23.79 -7.11
N GLY A 12 7.04 24.27 -8.23
CA GLY A 12 6.46 25.40 -8.96
C GLY A 12 5.10 25.09 -9.56
N MET A 13 4.89 23.89 -10.08
CA MET A 13 3.59 23.46 -10.61
C MET A 13 2.55 23.20 -9.50
N GLN A 14 2.94 22.72 -8.34
CA GLN A 14 2.04 22.52 -7.21
C GLN A 14 1.44 23.82 -6.70
N SER A 15 2.19 24.93 -6.75
CA SER A 15 1.70 26.25 -6.29
C SER A 15 0.62 26.88 -7.20
N ILE A 16 0.34 26.29 -8.36
CA ILE A 16 -0.64 26.80 -9.34
C ILE A 16 -1.85 25.86 -9.45
N SER A 17 -1.67 24.56 -9.14
CA SER A 17 -2.74 23.56 -9.27
C SER A 17 -3.73 23.61 -8.11
N PRO A 18 -5.03 23.42 -8.35
CA PRO A 18 -6.03 23.32 -7.29
C PRO A 18 -5.83 22.05 -6.45
N CYS A 19 -6.23 22.09 -5.19
CA CYS A 19 -6.25 20.94 -4.28
C CYS A 19 -7.06 19.77 -4.88
N LEU A 20 -6.51 18.57 -4.84
CA LEU A 20 -7.19 17.39 -5.41
C LEU A 20 -8.46 16.96 -4.67
N LEU A 21 -8.70 17.45 -3.45
CA LEU A 21 -9.90 17.11 -2.69
C LEU A 21 -10.96 18.21 -2.78
N CYS A 22 -10.65 19.46 -2.39
CA CYS A 22 -11.64 20.53 -2.39
C CYS A 22 -11.76 21.24 -3.73
N GLY A 23 -10.73 21.22 -4.59
CA GLY A 23 -10.72 21.93 -5.88
C GLY A 23 -10.67 23.47 -5.77
N ILE A 24 -10.64 24.03 -4.56
CA ILE A 24 -10.76 25.47 -4.28
C ILE A 24 -9.37 26.08 -4.03
N ASP A 25 -8.71 25.61 -2.98
CA ASP A 25 -7.40 26.13 -2.58
C ASP A 25 -6.27 25.54 -3.43
N LYS A 26 -5.14 26.24 -3.44
CA LYS A 26 -3.94 25.75 -4.14
C LYS A 26 -3.33 24.55 -3.38
N GLN A 27 -2.71 23.65 -4.14
CA GLN A 27 -1.89 22.58 -3.56
C GLN A 27 -0.71 23.17 -2.80
N GLN A 28 -0.49 22.67 -1.59
CA GLN A 28 0.62 23.08 -0.73
C GLN A 28 1.48 21.88 -0.35
N GLN A 29 0.87 20.75 -0.01
CA GLN A 29 1.58 19.51 0.33
C GLN A 29 0.82 18.29 -0.19
N HIS A 30 1.56 17.31 -0.70
CA HIS A 30 1.02 16.02 -1.09
C HIS A 30 -0.20 16.07 -2.03
N SER A 31 -0.20 17.08 -2.94
CA SER A 31 -1.31 17.38 -3.87
C SER A 31 -2.59 17.90 -3.21
N LEU A 32 -2.53 18.30 -1.94
CA LEU A 32 -3.63 18.89 -1.18
C LEU A 32 -3.28 20.31 -0.68
N CYS A 33 -4.30 21.08 -0.31
CA CYS A 33 -4.13 22.23 0.55
C CYS A 33 -3.92 21.75 2.01
N THR A 34 -3.41 22.63 2.87
CA THR A 34 -3.14 22.30 4.28
C THR A 34 -4.40 21.86 4.99
N ASP A 35 -5.49 22.61 4.81
CA ASP A 35 -6.78 22.30 5.45
C ASP A 35 -7.28 20.90 5.10
N CYS A 36 -7.31 20.55 3.81
CA CYS A 36 -7.72 19.20 3.40
C CYS A 36 -6.80 18.10 3.95
N TRP A 37 -5.48 18.36 4.02
CA TRP A 37 -4.54 17.39 4.58
C TRP A 37 -4.74 17.18 6.08
N ASP A 38 -4.93 18.24 6.84
CA ASP A 38 -5.08 18.18 8.30
C ASP A 38 -6.41 17.56 8.72
N HIS A 39 -7.47 17.73 7.91
CA HIS A 39 -8.80 17.16 8.15
C HIS A 39 -9.02 15.76 7.55
N LEU A 40 -7.95 15.09 7.04
CA LEU A 40 -8.09 13.68 6.67
C LEU A 40 -8.46 12.83 7.90
N PRO A 41 -9.18 11.71 7.73
CA PRO A 41 -9.61 10.85 8.84
C PRO A 41 -8.43 10.06 9.41
N TRP A 42 -7.42 10.76 9.94
CA TRP A 42 -6.21 10.18 10.50
C TRP A 42 -6.52 9.23 11.66
N TYR A 43 -5.88 8.06 11.62
CA TYR A 43 -5.90 7.09 12.71
C TYR A 43 -4.51 6.96 13.37
N LYS A 44 -3.48 6.73 12.57
CA LYS A 44 -2.05 6.67 12.94
C LYS A 44 -1.74 5.73 14.11
N GLN A 45 -2.49 4.65 14.22
CA GLN A 45 -2.36 3.66 15.28
C GLN A 45 -2.32 2.25 14.72
N HIS A 46 -1.97 1.30 15.57
CA HIS A 46 -2.02 -0.11 15.23
C HIS A 46 -3.44 -0.66 15.46
N ILE A 47 -3.84 -1.53 14.56
CA ILE A 47 -5.03 -2.37 14.71
C ILE A 47 -4.58 -3.84 14.75
N GLU A 48 -5.30 -4.64 15.49
CA GLU A 48 -5.14 -6.08 15.47
C GLU A 48 -6.18 -6.70 14.55
N ARG A 49 -5.72 -7.42 13.52
CA ARG A 49 -6.56 -8.17 12.58
C ARG A 49 -5.87 -9.50 12.26
N TYR A 50 -6.61 -10.60 12.42
CA TYR A 50 -6.10 -11.95 12.16
C TYR A 50 -4.73 -12.18 12.82
N GLU A 51 -4.61 -11.86 14.11
CA GLU A 51 -3.38 -11.95 14.91
C GLU A 51 -2.18 -11.13 14.36
N GLN A 52 -2.46 -10.17 13.46
CA GLN A 52 -1.46 -9.27 12.92
C GLN A 52 -1.64 -7.88 13.48
N ASN A 53 -0.53 -7.28 13.91
CA ASN A 53 -0.46 -5.90 14.35
C ASN A 53 -0.12 -5.02 13.14
N ILE A 54 -1.11 -4.26 12.65
CA ILE A 54 -1.04 -3.51 11.40
C ILE A 54 -1.12 -2.02 11.69
N LEU A 55 -0.13 -1.27 11.26
CA LEU A 55 -0.10 0.20 11.41
C LEU A 55 -0.96 0.85 10.33
N CYS A 56 -2.00 1.59 10.73
CA CYS A 56 -2.95 2.20 9.79
C CYS A 56 -2.82 3.72 9.78
N ALA A 57 -2.85 4.34 8.58
CA ALA A 57 -2.82 5.78 8.44
C ALA A 57 -4.17 6.43 8.74
N HIS A 58 -5.25 5.86 8.22
CA HIS A 58 -6.59 6.44 8.28
C HIS A 58 -7.65 5.43 8.70
N HIS A 59 -8.78 5.94 9.20
CA HIS A 59 -10.06 5.23 9.14
C HIS A 59 -10.51 5.15 7.68
N TYR A 60 -11.17 4.06 7.29
CA TYR A 60 -11.76 3.91 5.95
C TYR A 60 -13.06 4.69 5.84
N LEU A 61 -12.95 6.02 5.92
CA LEU A 61 -14.04 6.99 5.89
C LEU A 61 -13.79 8.03 4.79
N PHE A 62 -14.83 8.79 4.44
CA PHE A 62 -14.69 9.92 3.53
C PHE A 62 -13.68 10.94 4.04
N PRO A 63 -12.80 11.47 3.19
CA PRO A 63 -12.70 11.27 1.73
C PRO A 63 -11.77 10.12 1.31
N ILE A 64 -11.08 9.46 2.23
CA ILE A 64 -10.06 8.44 1.95
C ILE A 64 -10.63 7.20 1.27
N ASP A 65 -11.81 6.76 1.68
CA ASP A 65 -12.53 5.65 1.04
C ASP A 65 -12.76 5.93 -0.46
N ARG A 66 -13.23 7.13 -0.79
CA ARG A 66 -13.47 7.56 -2.16
C ARG A 66 -12.16 7.67 -2.96
N VAL A 67 -11.13 8.28 -2.37
CA VAL A 67 -9.80 8.39 -2.98
C VAL A 67 -9.24 7.01 -3.34
N ILE A 68 -9.32 6.04 -2.41
CA ILE A 68 -8.83 4.68 -2.64
C ILE A 68 -9.64 4.00 -3.75
N GLN A 69 -10.96 4.16 -3.76
CA GLN A 69 -11.83 3.58 -4.80
C GLN A 69 -11.51 4.13 -6.18
N THR A 70 -11.44 5.46 -6.32
CA THR A 70 -11.13 6.10 -7.61
C THR A 70 -9.72 5.77 -8.09
N TYR A 71 -8.75 5.68 -7.17
CA TYR A 71 -7.40 5.24 -7.48
C TYR A 71 -7.34 3.79 -7.97
N LYS A 72 -8.17 2.88 -7.41
CA LYS A 72 -8.23 1.47 -7.77
C LYS A 72 -8.97 1.19 -9.07
N TYR A 73 -10.08 1.87 -9.29
CA TYR A 73 -11.06 1.48 -10.31
C TYR A 73 -11.24 2.51 -11.43
N GLU A 74 -10.93 3.78 -11.18
CA GLU A 74 -11.08 4.86 -12.14
C GLU A 74 -9.72 5.38 -12.66
N GLN A 75 -8.61 4.69 -12.33
CA GLN A 75 -7.24 5.01 -12.77
C GLN A 75 -6.79 6.44 -12.43
N GLN A 76 -7.31 7.02 -11.35
CA GLN A 76 -6.98 8.38 -10.91
C GLN A 76 -5.60 8.41 -10.22
N LEU A 77 -4.53 8.24 -11.04
CA LEU A 77 -3.15 8.09 -10.54
C LEU A 77 -2.61 9.34 -9.85
N GLN A 78 -3.23 10.52 -10.02
CA GLN A 78 -2.85 11.75 -9.31
C GLN A 78 -2.93 11.61 -7.79
N TYR A 79 -3.72 10.67 -7.25
CA TYR A 79 -3.80 10.40 -5.83
C TYR A 79 -2.59 9.61 -5.26
N GLN A 80 -1.68 9.13 -6.12
CA GLN A 80 -0.50 8.39 -5.66
C GLN A 80 0.35 9.15 -4.64
N THR A 81 0.48 10.48 -4.82
CA THR A 81 1.25 11.35 -3.92
C THR A 81 0.57 11.46 -2.55
N LEU A 82 -0.74 11.67 -2.51
CA LEU A 82 -1.52 11.66 -1.28
C LEU A 82 -1.37 10.33 -0.54
N LEU A 83 -1.63 9.20 -1.22
CA LEU A 83 -1.65 7.88 -0.60
C LEU A 83 -0.27 7.42 -0.13
N SER A 84 0.80 7.70 -0.89
CA SER A 84 2.16 7.38 -0.46
C SER A 84 2.59 8.22 0.76
N ASN A 85 2.24 9.51 0.79
CA ASN A 85 2.57 10.37 1.92
C ASN A 85 1.69 10.10 3.15
N SER A 86 0.51 9.56 3.00
CA SER A 86 -0.27 9.02 4.12
C SER A 86 0.51 7.93 4.87
N LEU A 87 1.14 6.99 4.14
CA LEU A 87 1.98 5.96 4.75
C LEU A 87 3.30 6.52 5.29
N LEU A 88 3.96 7.44 4.56
CA LEU A 88 5.20 8.07 4.99
C LEU A 88 5.02 8.94 6.25
N ASN A 89 3.82 9.41 6.53
CA ASN A 89 3.48 10.18 7.74
C ASN A 89 3.34 9.30 9.01
N LEU A 90 3.38 7.97 8.85
CA LEU A 90 3.38 7.03 9.95
C LEU A 90 4.79 6.88 10.57
N ARG A 91 4.84 6.47 11.83
CA ARG A 91 6.10 6.08 12.50
C ARG A 91 6.52 4.68 12.04
N LEU A 92 7.00 4.61 10.79
CA LEU A 92 7.41 3.35 10.20
C LEU A 92 8.64 2.75 10.89
N PRO A 93 8.71 1.42 11.07
CA PRO A 93 9.89 0.75 11.59
C PRO A 93 11.05 0.83 10.58
N LYS A 94 12.29 0.72 11.08
CA LYS A 94 13.47 0.60 10.21
C LYS A 94 13.49 -0.78 9.57
N VAL A 95 13.36 -0.82 8.25
CA VAL A 95 13.31 -2.04 7.44
C VAL A 95 14.33 -2.00 6.29
N GLN A 96 14.58 -3.14 5.67
CA GLN A 96 15.53 -3.30 4.58
C GLN A 96 14.89 -3.22 3.20
N ALA A 97 13.59 -3.52 3.09
CA ALA A 97 12.83 -3.47 1.84
C ALA A 97 11.35 -3.25 2.08
N ILE A 98 10.65 -2.72 1.07
CA ILE A 98 9.19 -2.59 1.03
C ILE A 98 8.64 -3.71 0.16
N VAL A 99 7.61 -4.38 0.65
CA VAL A 99 6.87 -5.43 -0.06
C VAL A 99 5.46 -4.91 -0.33
N PRO A 100 5.15 -4.46 -1.56
CA PRO A 100 3.77 -4.09 -1.91
C PRO A 100 2.89 -5.32 -1.94
N MET A 101 1.66 -5.23 -1.42
CA MET A 101 0.67 -6.29 -1.50
C MET A 101 0.50 -6.73 -2.96
N PRO A 102 0.76 -8.01 -3.31
CA PRO A 102 0.56 -8.51 -4.66
C PRO A 102 -0.93 -8.57 -5.01
N ILE A 103 -1.25 -8.24 -6.25
CA ILE A 103 -2.60 -8.43 -6.81
C ILE A 103 -2.63 -9.67 -7.72
N SER A 104 -3.82 -10.24 -7.91
CA SER A 104 -3.98 -11.37 -8.81
C SER A 104 -3.80 -10.96 -10.28
N THR A 105 -3.49 -11.94 -11.14
CA THR A 105 -3.34 -11.73 -12.58
C THR A 105 -4.61 -11.16 -13.22
N GLU A 106 -5.78 -11.60 -12.75
CA GLU A 106 -7.07 -11.11 -13.20
C GLU A 106 -7.24 -9.61 -12.91
N ARG A 107 -6.97 -9.22 -11.66
CA ARG A 107 -7.03 -7.80 -11.26
C ARG A 107 -5.96 -6.96 -11.97
N LEU A 108 -4.79 -7.55 -12.26
CA LEU A 108 -3.75 -6.85 -13.02
C LEU A 108 -4.19 -6.61 -14.47
N LYS A 109 -4.85 -7.58 -15.10
CA LYS A 109 -5.43 -7.42 -16.45
C LYS A 109 -6.55 -6.39 -16.48
N GLU A 110 -7.43 -6.39 -15.46
CA GLU A 110 -8.55 -5.46 -15.33
C GLU A 110 -8.07 -4.02 -15.09
N ARG A 111 -7.12 -3.83 -14.19
CA ARG A 111 -6.65 -2.49 -13.76
C ARG A 111 -5.48 -1.94 -14.56
N GLY A 112 -4.72 -2.82 -15.21
CA GLY A 112 -3.49 -2.45 -15.93
C GLY A 112 -2.26 -2.25 -15.05
N TYR A 113 -2.40 -2.17 -13.72
CA TYR A 113 -1.30 -1.92 -12.78
C TYR A 113 -1.60 -2.47 -11.37
N ASN A 114 -0.52 -2.64 -10.59
CA ASN A 114 -0.62 -2.87 -9.15
C ASN A 114 -0.51 -1.51 -8.44
N GLN A 115 -1.60 -1.07 -7.83
CA GLN A 115 -1.69 0.21 -7.12
C GLN A 115 -0.65 0.34 -5.99
N MET A 116 -0.41 -0.74 -5.24
CA MET A 116 0.55 -0.71 -4.14
C MET A 116 2.00 -0.71 -4.62
N LEU A 117 2.28 -1.24 -5.81
CA LEU A 117 3.61 -1.16 -6.41
C LEU A 117 3.98 0.30 -6.78
N ILE A 118 3.03 1.09 -7.27
CA ILE A 118 3.26 2.51 -7.57
C ILE A 118 3.61 3.26 -6.28
N ILE A 119 2.80 3.07 -5.24
CA ILE A 119 3.01 3.67 -3.92
C ILE A 119 4.36 3.22 -3.32
N ALA A 120 4.67 1.90 -3.39
CA ALA A 120 5.94 1.36 -2.92
C ALA A 120 7.15 2.02 -3.57
N LYS A 121 7.10 2.29 -4.89
CA LYS A 121 8.19 2.95 -5.61
C LYS A 121 8.43 4.38 -5.11
N ILE A 122 7.38 5.13 -4.82
CA ILE A 122 7.50 6.49 -4.26
C ILE A 122 8.12 6.41 -2.85
N MET A 123 7.58 5.55 -1.99
CA MET A 123 8.11 5.35 -0.63
C MET A 123 9.56 4.87 -0.62
N ALA A 124 9.94 3.99 -1.57
CA ALA A 124 11.29 3.45 -1.69
C ALA A 124 12.35 4.55 -1.96
N ILE A 125 11.98 5.55 -2.76
CA ILE A 125 12.86 6.72 -3.04
C ILE A 125 13.06 7.54 -1.76
N GLU A 126 11.97 7.86 -1.04
CA GLU A 126 12.01 8.67 0.18
C GLU A 126 12.74 7.95 1.33
N LEU A 127 12.48 6.66 1.51
CA LEU A 127 13.08 5.85 2.56
C LEU A 127 14.48 5.31 2.19
N LYS A 128 14.91 5.45 0.93
CA LYS A 128 16.19 4.95 0.38
C LYS A 128 16.38 3.45 0.57
N ILE A 129 15.31 2.69 0.39
CA ILE A 129 15.29 1.23 0.48
C ILE A 129 14.62 0.62 -0.76
N PRO A 130 14.98 -0.60 -1.19
CA PRO A 130 14.42 -1.21 -2.39
C PRO A 130 12.96 -1.65 -2.20
N VAL A 131 12.24 -1.71 -3.34
CA VAL A 131 11.01 -2.49 -3.46
C VAL A 131 11.38 -3.94 -3.73
N TRP A 132 10.76 -4.86 -2.98
CA TRP A 132 10.97 -6.30 -3.13
C TRP A 132 9.66 -7.01 -3.41
N GLN A 133 9.63 -7.78 -4.49
CA GLN A 133 8.45 -8.52 -4.96
C GLN A 133 8.80 -10.02 -5.08
N PRO A 134 8.97 -10.74 -3.96
CA PRO A 134 9.43 -12.13 -3.97
C PRO A 134 8.33 -13.14 -4.24
N VAL A 135 7.07 -12.70 -4.26
CA VAL A 135 5.90 -13.56 -4.40
C VAL A 135 4.92 -12.98 -5.40
N ILE A 136 4.18 -13.86 -6.02
CA ILE A 136 3.00 -13.53 -6.83
C ILE A 136 1.75 -14.03 -6.13
N ARG A 137 0.62 -13.36 -6.36
CA ARG A 137 -0.68 -13.85 -5.89
C ARG A 137 -1.19 -14.89 -6.87
N ALA A 138 -1.45 -16.10 -6.37
CA ALA A 138 -2.05 -17.17 -7.16
C ALA A 138 -3.46 -16.78 -7.63
N ALA A 139 -3.89 -17.30 -8.78
CA ALA A 139 -5.26 -17.16 -9.24
C ALA A 139 -6.20 -17.77 -8.20
N GLN A 140 -7.20 -17.02 -7.76
CA GLN A 140 -8.22 -17.56 -6.85
C GLN A 140 -9.19 -18.39 -7.67
N HIS A 141 -9.15 -19.72 -7.52
CA HIS A 141 -10.26 -20.55 -7.89
C HIS A 141 -11.48 -20.19 -7.02
N SER A 142 -12.66 -20.20 -7.64
CA SER A 142 -13.92 -19.84 -6.97
C SER A 142 -14.05 -20.56 -5.61
N GLN A 143 -14.16 -19.79 -4.53
CA GLN A 143 -14.30 -20.32 -3.16
C GLN A 143 -15.73 -20.80 -2.84
N LYS A 144 -16.61 -20.90 -3.86
CA LYS A 144 -17.97 -21.41 -3.67
C LYS A 144 -17.92 -22.91 -3.35
N GLY A 145 -18.37 -23.28 -2.16
CA GLY A 145 -18.49 -24.66 -1.72
C GLY A 145 -17.39 -25.21 -0.83
N LEU A 146 -16.35 -24.44 -0.52
CA LEU A 146 -15.25 -24.90 0.33
C LEU A 146 -15.63 -24.93 1.83
N SER A 147 -15.20 -25.96 2.53
CA SER A 147 -15.26 -26.09 3.99
C SER A 147 -14.39 -25.04 4.69
N ARG A 148 -14.54 -24.89 6.00
CA ARG A 148 -13.72 -23.96 6.80
C ARG A 148 -12.23 -24.32 6.76
N ILE A 149 -11.88 -25.61 6.75
CA ILE A 149 -10.49 -26.10 6.70
C ILE A 149 -9.89 -25.78 5.33
N GLU A 150 -10.58 -26.09 4.23
CA GLU A 150 -10.12 -25.78 2.87
C GLU A 150 -9.95 -24.27 2.64
N ARG A 151 -10.73 -23.42 3.31
CA ARG A 151 -10.53 -21.96 3.26
C ARG A 151 -9.25 -21.54 3.97
N LEU A 152 -8.89 -22.17 5.08
CA LEU A 152 -7.65 -21.89 5.80
C LEU A 152 -6.43 -22.32 4.99
N GLU A 153 -6.44 -23.52 4.42
CA GLU A 153 -5.37 -24.01 3.52
C GLU A 153 -5.24 -23.11 2.26
N ASN A 154 -6.36 -22.66 1.70
CA ASN A 154 -6.36 -21.73 0.56
C ASN A 154 -5.81 -20.34 0.93
N ILE A 155 -5.92 -19.90 2.18
CA ILE A 155 -5.30 -18.66 2.65
C ILE A 155 -3.78 -18.78 2.58
N GLU A 156 -3.20 -19.88 3.04
CA GLU A 156 -1.76 -20.11 3.01
C GLU A 156 -1.21 -20.24 1.59
N GLN A 157 -2.00 -20.76 0.66
CA GLN A 157 -1.64 -20.92 -0.75
C GLN A 157 -1.87 -19.68 -1.63
N GLN A 158 -2.36 -18.58 -1.06
CA GLN A 158 -2.63 -17.35 -1.83
C GLN A 158 -1.40 -16.76 -2.52
N PHE A 159 -0.21 -17.01 -1.99
CA PHE A 159 1.02 -16.45 -2.51
C PHE A 159 2.02 -17.54 -2.87
N GLN A 160 2.57 -17.43 -4.08
CA GLN A 160 3.59 -18.34 -4.58
C GLN A 160 4.94 -17.62 -4.65
N ILE A 161 5.97 -18.29 -4.14
CA ILE A 161 7.34 -17.76 -4.16
C ILE A 161 7.87 -17.77 -5.60
N ILE A 162 8.46 -16.66 -6.03
CA ILE A 162 9.13 -16.53 -7.31
C ILE A 162 10.49 -17.24 -7.21
N LYS A 163 10.63 -18.42 -7.84
CA LYS A 163 11.82 -19.26 -7.76
C LYS A 163 13.12 -18.58 -8.25
N THR A 164 13.00 -17.60 -9.14
CA THR A 164 14.14 -16.85 -9.69
C THR A 164 14.60 -15.70 -8.80
N GLU A 165 13.79 -15.28 -7.83
CA GLU A 165 14.15 -14.21 -6.89
C GLU A 165 15.15 -14.76 -5.85
N ARG A 166 16.40 -14.26 -5.91
CA ARG A 166 17.48 -14.70 -5.03
C ARG A 166 17.77 -13.75 -3.87
N ARG A 167 17.23 -12.53 -3.92
CA ARG A 167 17.41 -11.54 -2.83
C ARG A 167 16.67 -12.02 -1.59
N ARG A 168 17.27 -11.75 -0.44
CA ARG A 168 16.68 -12.08 0.87
C ARG A 168 16.87 -10.90 1.81
N TYR A 169 15.81 -10.54 2.51
CA TYR A 169 15.80 -9.49 3.52
C TYR A 169 15.27 -10.05 4.83
N LYS A 170 15.89 -9.68 5.94
CA LYS A 170 15.47 -10.13 7.27
C LYS A 170 14.37 -9.28 7.86
N LYS A 171 14.31 -7.99 7.50
CA LYS A 171 13.34 -7.02 8.02
C LYS A 171 12.64 -6.33 6.85
N VAL A 172 11.34 -6.50 6.73
CA VAL A 172 10.56 -5.99 5.62
C VAL A 172 9.28 -5.29 6.10
N LEU A 173 8.76 -4.39 5.26
CA LEU A 173 7.50 -3.71 5.46
C LEU A 173 6.53 -4.10 4.34
N ILE A 174 5.47 -4.81 4.68
CA ILE A 174 4.31 -4.99 3.80
C ILE A 174 3.54 -3.68 3.78
N ILE A 175 3.14 -3.22 2.59
CA ILE A 175 2.19 -2.12 2.45
C ILE A 175 0.94 -2.57 1.71
N ASP A 176 -0.23 -2.15 2.22
CA ASP A 176 -1.53 -2.44 1.62
C ASP A 176 -2.42 -1.20 1.62
N ASP A 177 -3.46 -1.20 0.79
CA ASP A 177 -4.39 -0.07 0.71
C ASP A 177 -5.47 -0.11 1.80
N VAL A 178 -6.25 -1.18 1.89
CA VAL A 178 -7.31 -1.33 2.89
C VAL A 178 -7.24 -2.69 3.54
N VAL A 179 -7.16 -2.68 4.85
CA VAL A 179 -7.24 -3.90 5.65
C VAL A 179 -8.65 -4.03 6.22
N THR A 180 -9.27 -5.19 5.96
CA THR A 180 -10.55 -5.62 6.51
C THR A 180 -10.32 -6.72 7.55
N THR A 181 -10.25 -7.98 7.14
CA THR A 181 -10.01 -9.13 8.02
C THR A 181 -8.53 -9.35 8.35
N GLY A 182 -7.60 -8.85 7.54
CA GLY A 182 -6.17 -9.10 7.68
C GLY A 182 -5.67 -10.43 7.09
N SER A 183 -6.55 -11.28 6.55
CA SER A 183 -6.18 -12.61 6.04
C SER A 183 -5.14 -12.57 4.91
N SER A 184 -5.22 -11.62 3.99
CA SER A 184 -4.21 -11.45 2.91
C SER A 184 -2.85 -11.02 3.48
N VAL A 185 -2.84 -10.16 4.49
CA VAL A 185 -1.62 -9.73 5.18
C VAL A 185 -0.98 -10.92 5.88
N HIS A 186 -1.77 -11.72 6.59
CA HIS A 186 -1.31 -12.93 7.27
C HIS A 186 -0.68 -13.92 6.29
N ALA A 187 -1.37 -14.25 5.19
CA ALA A 187 -0.85 -15.16 4.17
C ALA A 187 0.46 -14.65 3.54
N LEU A 188 0.55 -13.36 3.25
CA LEU A 188 1.79 -12.77 2.71
C LEU A 188 2.92 -12.81 3.73
N LYS A 189 2.63 -12.54 5.00
CA LYS A 189 3.62 -12.63 6.08
C LYS A 189 4.20 -14.03 6.18
N LEU A 190 3.35 -15.09 6.22
CA LEU A 190 3.80 -16.48 6.24
C LEU A 190 4.71 -16.80 5.04
N ALA A 191 4.33 -16.39 3.83
CA ALA A 191 5.16 -16.59 2.64
C ALA A 191 6.55 -15.90 2.76
N LEU A 192 6.62 -14.71 3.37
CA LEU A 192 7.85 -13.98 3.58
C LEU A 192 8.71 -14.60 4.69
N GLU A 193 8.10 -15.12 5.77
CA GLU A 193 8.78 -15.85 6.84
C GLU A 193 9.40 -17.15 6.29
N ASN A 194 8.69 -17.87 5.42
CA ASN A 194 9.21 -19.05 4.70
C ASN A 194 10.39 -18.69 3.76
N LEU A 195 10.50 -17.44 3.32
CA LEU A 195 11.66 -16.92 2.58
C LEU A 195 12.82 -16.48 3.49
N GLY A 196 12.68 -16.61 4.82
CA GLY A 196 13.69 -16.28 5.81
C GLY A 196 13.61 -14.86 6.38
N CYS A 197 12.49 -14.14 6.19
CA CYS A 197 12.25 -12.90 6.90
C CYS A 197 12.05 -13.17 8.39
N GLN A 198 12.74 -12.40 9.23
CA GLN A 198 12.68 -12.53 10.69
C GLN A 198 11.73 -11.51 11.33
N GLN A 199 11.56 -10.37 10.69
CA GLN A 199 10.66 -9.30 11.12
C GLN A 199 9.87 -8.81 9.91
N VAL A 200 8.58 -9.08 9.94
CA VAL A 200 7.65 -8.64 8.91
C VAL A 200 6.67 -7.65 9.55
N HIS A 201 6.81 -6.39 9.20
CA HIS A 201 5.92 -5.32 9.63
C HIS A 201 4.88 -5.05 8.55
N THR A 202 3.74 -4.48 8.93
CA THR A 202 2.68 -4.12 7.99
C THR A 202 2.19 -2.71 8.25
N ALA A 203 2.02 -1.95 7.18
CA ALA A 203 1.31 -0.69 7.19
C ALA A 203 0.22 -0.68 6.11
N CYS A 204 -0.92 -0.07 6.40
CA CYS A 204 -2.00 0.12 5.42
C CYS A 204 -2.44 1.59 5.37
N ILE A 205 -3.00 1.98 4.23
CA ILE A 205 -3.53 3.33 4.05
C ILE A 205 -4.77 3.51 4.91
N ALA A 206 -5.68 2.54 4.92
CA ALA A 206 -6.88 2.63 5.74
C ALA A 206 -7.30 1.28 6.32
N ALA A 207 -7.99 1.33 7.46
CA ALA A 207 -8.64 0.19 8.09
C ALA A 207 -10.16 0.33 7.96
N ALA A 208 -10.81 -0.69 7.40
CA ALA A 208 -12.26 -0.84 7.47
C ALA A 208 -12.65 -1.49 8.80
N GLU A 209 -13.74 -1.01 9.40
CA GLU A 209 -14.35 -1.60 10.59
C GLU A 209 -15.04 -2.94 10.29
#